data_8d4884e1a522ae52997959c1596d45d3
#
_entry.id   8d4884e1a522ae52997959c1596d45d3
#
_cell.length_a   1.000
_cell.length_b   1.000
_cell.length_c   1.000
_cell.angle_alpha   90.00
_cell.angle_beta   90.00
_cell.angle_gamma   90.00
#
_symmetry.space_group_name_H-M   'P 1'
#
loop_
_entity.id
_entity.type
_entity.pdbx_description
1 polymer ?
#
loop_
_entity_poly.entity_id
_entity_poly.type
_entity_poly.pdbx_seq_one_letter_code
_entity_poly.pdbx_strand_id
1 'polypeptide(L)' 'MKKFCDKLIQLRREKGYSQEQLAEYLEVSRQSVSKWEADKTMPEISKLIAISQLFHVS' A
#
# COMPACT_ATOMS: atom_id res chain seq x y z
N MET A 1 -7.57 -3.50 16.87
CA MET A 1 -6.43 -3.71 15.93
C MET A 1 -6.71 -3.00 14.62
N LYS A 2 -5.68 -2.39 14.05
CA LYS A 2 -5.83 -1.74 12.74
C LYS A 2 -5.84 -2.79 11.64
N LYS A 3 -6.69 -2.58 10.64
CA LYS A 3 -6.71 -3.41 9.45
C LYS A 3 -5.51 -3.08 8.56
N PHE A 4 -5.21 -3.97 7.62
CA PHE A 4 -4.15 -3.73 6.64
C PHE A 4 -4.35 -2.41 5.91
N CYS A 5 -5.60 -2.11 5.50
CA CYS A 5 -5.88 -0.87 4.77
C CYS A 5 -5.52 0.37 5.59
N ASP A 6 -5.82 0.36 6.89
CA ASP A 6 -5.48 1.47 7.77
C ASP A 6 -3.96 1.63 7.90
N LYS A 7 -3.27 0.52 8.04
CA LYS A 7 -1.81 0.51 8.15
C LYS A 7 -1.16 1.02 6.86
N LEU A 8 -1.69 0.61 5.72
CA LEU A 8 -1.16 1.04 4.43
C LEU A 8 -1.32 2.55 4.26
N ILE A 9 -2.48 3.09 4.58
CA ILE A 9 -2.72 4.53 4.51
C ILE A 9 -1.75 5.28 5.42
N GLN A 10 -1.58 4.79 6.64
CA GLN A 10 -0.69 5.40 7.61
C GLN A 10 0.75 5.45 7.09
N LEU A 11 1.26 4.32 6.61
CA LEU A 11 2.63 4.23 6.11
C LEU A 11 2.84 5.13 4.91
N ARG A 12 1.87 5.15 3.99
CA ARG A 12 1.94 6.01 2.81
C ARG A 12 2.05 7.49 3.21
N ARG A 13 1.19 7.90 4.15
CA ARG A 13 1.18 9.30 4.62
C ARG A 13 2.45 9.67 5.35
N GLU A 14 2.99 8.76 6.15
CA GLU A 14 4.23 9.01 6.87
C GLU A 14 5.40 9.25 5.92
N LYS A 15 5.38 8.60 4.76
CA LYS A 15 6.43 8.80 3.75
C LYS A 15 6.13 9.97 2.81
N GLY A 16 4.94 10.55 2.91
CA GLY A 16 4.54 11.65 2.04
C GLY A 16 4.20 11.23 0.63
N TYR A 17 3.87 9.97 0.40
CA TYR A 17 3.50 9.48 -0.94
C TYR A 17 2.03 9.72 -1.23
N SER A 18 1.72 10.11 -2.48
CA SER A 18 0.34 10.03 -2.97
C SER A 18 0.02 8.59 -3.33
N GLN A 19 -1.26 8.29 -3.54
CA GLN A 19 -1.64 6.95 -4.04
C GLN A 19 -0.96 6.64 -5.36
N GLU A 20 -0.87 7.63 -6.24
CA GLU A 20 -0.23 7.47 -7.54
C GLU A 20 1.26 7.16 -7.40
N GLN A 21 1.95 7.87 -6.50
CA GLN A 21 3.36 7.62 -6.25
C GLN A 21 3.58 6.21 -5.69
N LEU A 22 2.76 5.80 -4.74
CA LEU A 22 2.86 4.46 -4.19
C LEU A 22 2.62 3.41 -5.26
N ALA A 23 1.63 3.63 -6.12
CA ALA A 23 1.34 2.71 -7.22
C ALA A 23 2.55 2.56 -8.15
N GLU A 24 3.23 3.67 -8.46
CA GLU A 24 4.44 3.62 -9.29
C GLU A 24 5.54 2.79 -8.64
N TYR A 25 5.77 2.99 -7.34
CA TYR A 25 6.79 2.23 -6.62
C TYR A 25 6.48 0.73 -6.61
N LEU A 26 5.21 0.38 -6.57
CA LEU A 26 4.78 -1.02 -6.52
C LEU A 26 4.49 -1.61 -7.90
N GLU A 27 4.61 -0.79 -8.95
CA GLU A 27 4.35 -1.21 -10.34
C GLU A 27 2.92 -1.73 -10.52
N VAL A 28 1.96 -1.01 -9.93
CA VAL A 28 0.52 -1.31 -10.05
C VAL A 28 -0.20 -0.04 -10.45
N SER A 29 -1.49 -0.17 -10.79
CA SER A 29 -2.30 1.00 -11.10
C SER A 29 -2.69 1.73 -9.81
N ARG A 30 -2.95 3.04 -9.92
CA ARG A 30 -3.45 3.81 -8.78
C ARG A 30 -4.76 3.22 -8.26
N GLN A 31 -5.59 2.67 -9.16
CA GLN A 31 -6.85 2.04 -8.77
C GLN A 31 -6.62 0.87 -7.83
N SER A 32 -5.55 0.09 -8.04
CA SER A 32 -5.22 -1.01 -7.14
C SER A 32 -4.94 -0.50 -5.74
N VAL A 33 -4.11 0.54 -5.61
CA VAL A 33 -3.81 1.13 -4.30
C VAL A 33 -5.09 1.66 -3.66
N SER A 34 -5.93 2.35 -4.42
CA SER A 34 -7.19 2.88 -3.92
C SER A 34 -8.09 1.78 -3.37
N LYS A 35 -8.21 0.65 -4.08
CA LYS A 35 -9.01 -0.48 -3.63
C LYS A 35 -8.44 -1.12 -2.37
N TRP A 36 -7.12 -1.24 -2.28
CA TRP A 36 -6.47 -1.77 -1.08
C TRP A 36 -6.76 -0.88 0.13
N GLU A 37 -6.67 0.44 -0.04
CA GLU A 37 -6.91 1.39 1.05
C GLU A 37 -8.39 1.48 1.42
N ALA A 38 -9.29 1.14 0.51
CA ALA A 38 -10.72 1.10 0.77
C ALA A 38 -11.20 -0.25 1.33
N ASP A 39 -10.26 -1.17 1.57
CA ASP A 39 -10.56 -2.53 2.09
C ASP A 39 -11.46 -3.32 1.13
N LYS A 40 -11.39 -3.02 -0.16
CA LYS A 40 -12.17 -3.74 -1.17
C LYS A 40 -11.44 -4.96 -1.70
N THR A 41 -10.12 -4.87 -1.80
CA THR A 41 -9.28 -5.99 -2.23
C THR A 41 -8.01 -5.99 -1.41
N MET A 42 -7.28 -7.11 -1.47
CA MET A 42 -5.97 -7.24 -0.83
C MET A 42 -4.91 -7.42 -1.90
N PRO A 43 -3.70 -6.88 -1.67
CA PRO A 43 -2.59 -7.17 -2.58
C PRO A 43 -2.22 -8.65 -2.55
N GLU A 44 -1.72 -9.16 -3.65
CA GLU A 44 -1.16 -10.51 -3.67
C GLU A 44 0.15 -10.54 -2.87
N ILE A 45 0.62 -11.74 -2.56
CA ILE A 45 1.77 -11.93 -1.67
C ILE A 45 3.00 -11.17 -2.17
N SER A 46 3.27 -11.19 -3.48
CA SER A 46 4.43 -10.48 -4.03
C SER A 46 4.36 -8.98 -3.76
N LYS A 47 3.17 -8.41 -3.82
CA LYS A 47 2.99 -6.99 -3.54
C LYS A 47 3.04 -6.69 -2.05
N LEU A 48 2.57 -7.61 -1.21
CA LEU A 48 2.72 -7.47 0.25
C LEU A 48 4.20 -7.42 0.64
N ILE A 49 5.00 -8.28 0.03
CA ILE A 49 6.45 -8.29 0.27
C ILE A 49 7.06 -6.97 -0.21
N ALA A 50 6.67 -6.48 -1.39
CA ALA A 50 7.18 -5.22 -1.92
C ALA A 50 6.82 -4.04 -1.00
N ILE A 51 5.59 -4.03 -0.47
CA ILE A 51 5.15 -3.00 0.48
C ILE A 51 6.00 -3.07 1.75
N SER A 52 6.22 -4.26 2.27
CA SER A 52 7.04 -4.48 3.45
C SER A 52 8.45 -3.92 3.24
N GLN A 53 9.05 -4.21 2.09
CA GLN A 53 10.40 -3.74 1.78
C GLN A 53 10.44 -2.23 1.60
N LEU A 54 9.45 -1.66 0.94
CA LEU A 54 9.40 -0.22 0.68
C LEU A 54 9.31 0.57 1.98
N PHE A 55 8.53 0.09 2.94
CA PHE A 55 8.31 0.78 4.21
C PHE A 55 9.18 0.25 5.35
N HIS A 56 10.03 -0.72 5.09
CA HIS A 56 10.92 -1.33 6.10
C HIS A 56 10.15 -1.86 7.31
N VAL A 57 9.03 -2.52 7.06
CA VAL A 57 8.24 -3.18 8.11
C VAL A 57 8.27 -4.69 7.89
N SER A 58 8.12 -5.44 8.97
CA SER A 58 8.12 -6.91 8.90
C SER A 58 6.72 -7.48 8.81
#